data_7935ce74df29d5cb8f1771f337baa35d
#
_entry.id   7935ce74df29d5cb8f1771f337baa35d
#
_cell.length_a   1.000
_cell.length_b   1.000
_cell.length_c   1.000
_cell.angle_alpha   90.00
_cell.angle_beta   90.00
_cell.angle_gamma   90.00
#
_symmetry.space_group_name_H-M   'P 1'
#
loop_
_entity.id
_entity.type
_entity.pdbx_description
1 polymer ?
#
loop_
_entity_poly.entity_id
_entity_poly.type
_entity_poly.pdbx_seq_one_letter_code
_entity_poly.pdbx_strand_id
1 'polypeptide(L)'
;MRLERLNYNKIKIFLTFDDLVERGLTKEDLWKDTFKVHELFRDMIEEASEELGFEINGSVAVEVYSLPAQGMVVIVTSESEMTDEEDEFSDDYIEMQVTLDESDDIFFEFQTFEDVIQLATRLYSLGCHGGSLYSYEGRFYLHFAESVIPTDDFVAILAEYGSPSTLTIYRVEEYGKKLIANEAIAQLYKYFKKITFAHTRRLFF
;
A
#
# COMPACT_ATOMS: atom_id res chain seq x y z
N MET A 1 -12.78 -1.70 -8.52
CA MET A 1 -11.34 -1.57 -8.77
C MET A 1 -10.96 -0.10 -8.94
N ARG A 2 -9.77 0.35 -8.54
CA ARG A 2 -9.30 1.73 -8.70
C ARG A 2 -7.91 1.73 -9.35
N LEU A 3 -7.74 2.49 -10.42
CA LEU A 3 -6.51 2.62 -11.19
C LEU A 3 -5.84 3.96 -10.91
N GLU A 4 -4.51 3.98 -10.80
CA GLU A 4 -3.71 5.17 -10.60
C GLU A 4 -2.42 5.06 -11.41
N ARG A 5 -2.12 6.05 -12.25
CA ARG A 5 -0.86 6.10 -12.99
C ARG A 5 0.22 6.74 -12.12
N LEU A 6 1.28 6.00 -11.82
CA LEU A 6 2.40 6.49 -11.02
C LEU A 6 3.44 7.22 -11.89
N ASN A 7 3.72 6.68 -13.07
CA ASN A 7 4.59 7.31 -14.08
C ASN A 7 4.29 6.74 -15.48
N TYR A 8 5.15 6.99 -16.47
CA TYR A 8 4.94 6.55 -17.85
C TYR A 8 4.93 5.03 -18.03
N ASN A 9 5.72 4.30 -17.23
CA ASN A 9 5.87 2.84 -17.31
C ASN A 9 5.35 2.09 -16.06
N LYS A 10 4.67 2.79 -15.13
CA LYS A 10 4.24 2.18 -13.87
C LYS A 10 2.85 2.64 -13.48
N ILE A 11 1.99 1.67 -13.21
CA ILE A 11 0.64 1.88 -12.70
C ILE A 11 0.44 1.16 -11.38
N LYS A 12 -0.54 1.63 -10.63
CA LYS A 12 -1.01 1.03 -9.39
C LYS A 12 -2.48 0.74 -9.51
N ILE A 13 -2.85 -0.45 -9.12
CA ILE A 13 -4.22 -0.94 -9.14
C ILE A 13 -4.59 -1.32 -7.71
N PHE A 14 -5.67 -0.76 -7.20
CA PHE A 14 -6.26 -1.18 -5.94
C PHE A 14 -7.45 -2.09 -6.21
N LEU A 15 -7.41 -3.30 -5.65
CA LEU A 15 -8.46 -4.30 -5.70
C LEU A 15 -9.02 -4.53 -4.31
N THR A 16 -10.33 -4.43 -4.16
CA THR A 16 -11.01 -4.87 -2.94
C THR A 16 -11.21 -6.39 -2.98
N PHE A 17 -11.50 -6.99 -1.82
CA PHE A 17 -11.87 -8.42 -1.81
C PHE A 17 -13.18 -8.68 -2.56
N ASP A 18 -14.10 -7.71 -2.58
CA ASP A 18 -15.34 -7.82 -3.36
C ASP A 18 -15.06 -7.85 -4.86
N ASP A 19 -14.13 -7.03 -5.37
CA ASP A 19 -13.70 -7.07 -6.77
C ASP A 19 -13.15 -8.46 -7.18
N LEU A 20 -12.45 -9.14 -6.26
CA LEU A 20 -11.95 -10.50 -6.50
C LEU A 20 -13.09 -11.52 -6.55
N VAL A 21 -14.01 -11.43 -5.59
CA VAL A 21 -15.17 -12.34 -5.53
C VAL A 21 -16.04 -12.19 -6.77
N GLU A 22 -16.28 -10.98 -7.26
CA GLU A 22 -17.01 -10.72 -8.51
C GLU A 22 -16.35 -11.37 -9.73
N ARG A 23 -15.01 -11.50 -9.71
CA ARG A 23 -14.21 -12.18 -10.74
C ARG A 23 -14.03 -13.68 -10.48
N GLY A 24 -14.68 -14.22 -9.42
CA GLY A 24 -14.64 -15.63 -9.06
C GLY A 24 -13.31 -16.12 -8.50
N LEU A 25 -12.59 -15.20 -7.83
CA LEU A 25 -11.31 -15.45 -7.17
C LEU A 25 -11.41 -15.18 -5.67
N THR A 26 -10.59 -15.88 -4.90
CA THR A 26 -10.40 -15.63 -3.47
C THR A 26 -9.00 -15.07 -3.22
N LYS A 27 -8.76 -14.54 -2.01
CA LYS A 27 -7.42 -14.09 -1.59
C LYS A 27 -6.40 -15.21 -1.79
N GLU A 28 -6.74 -16.44 -1.39
CA GLU A 28 -5.86 -17.61 -1.46
C GLU A 28 -5.56 -18.06 -2.89
N ASP A 29 -6.43 -17.76 -3.85
CA ASP A 29 -6.22 -18.14 -5.24
C ASP A 29 -5.13 -17.30 -5.90
N LEU A 30 -4.93 -16.07 -5.46
CA LEU A 30 -3.88 -15.18 -5.99
C LEU A 30 -2.47 -15.67 -5.67
N TRP A 31 -2.32 -16.41 -4.56
CA TRP A 31 -1.04 -17.01 -4.17
C TRP A 31 -0.72 -18.30 -4.94
N LYS A 32 -1.63 -18.73 -5.79
CA LYS A 32 -1.42 -19.88 -6.65
C LYS A 32 -1.16 -19.40 -8.06
N ASP A 33 -0.10 -19.91 -8.67
CA ASP A 33 0.18 -19.68 -10.08
C ASP A 33 -0.87 -20.44 -10.93
N THR A 34 -2.03 -19.81 -11.12
CA THR A 34 -3.15 -20.39 -11.87
C THR A 34 -3.47 -19.55 -13.09
N PHE A 35 -3.98 -20.20 -14.13
CA PHE A 35 -4.42 -19.52 -15.36
C PHE A 35 -5.41 -18.37 -15.07
N LYS A 36 -6.30 -18.54 -14.08
CA LYS A 36 -7.25 -17.49 -13.68
C LYS A 36 -6.60 -16.24 -13.11
N VAL A 37 -5.49 -16.39 -12.40
CA VAL A 37 -4.74 -15.27 -11.86
C VAL A 37 -4.03 -14.50 -12.97
N HIS A 38 -3.47 -15.22 -13.94
CA HIS A 38 -2.89 -14.58 -15.13
C HIS A 38 -3.97 -13.86 -15.97
N GLU A 39 -5.15 -14.45 -16.11
CA GLU A 39 -6.29 -13.82 -16.78
C GLU A 39 -6.72 -12.54 -16.05
N LEU A 40 -6.83 -12.57 -14.71
CA LEU A 40 -7.12 -11.39 -13.91
C LEU A 40 -6.12 -10.25 -14.16
N PHE A 41 -4.82 -10.55 -14.11
CA PHE A 41 -3.79 -9.52 -14.34
C PHE A 41 -3.84 -8.97 -15.77
N ARG A 42 -4.11 -9.81 -16.75
CA ARG A 42 -4.27 -9.38 -18.14
C ARG A 42 -5.46 -8.43 -18.30
N ASP A 43 -6.62 -8.78 -17.74
CA ASP A 43 -7.81 -7.93 -17.78
C ASP A 43 -7.56 -6.57 -17.11
N MET A 44 -6.86 -6.57 -15.97
CA MET A 44 -6.52 -5.33 -15.27
C MET A 44 -5.57 -4.44 -16.06
N ILE A 45 -4.62 -5.04 -16.76
CA ILE A 45 -3.67 -4.30 -17.61
C ILE A 45 -4.41 -3.73 -18.83
N GLU A 46 -5.32 -4.50 -19.43
CA GLU A 46 -6.15 -4.04 -20.55
C GLU A 46 -7.04 -2.86 -20.13
N GLU A 47 -7.72 -2.95 -18.99
CA GLU A 47 -8.52 -1.86 -18.42
C GLU A 47 -7.66 -0.61 -18.13
N ALA A 48 -6.45 -0.80 -17.61
CA ALA A 48 -5.50 0.29 -17.38
C ALA A 48 -4.99 0.92 -18.69
N SER A 49 -4.82 0.13 -19.74
CA SER A 49 -4.47 0.63 -21.08
C SER A 49 -5.57 1.52 -21.63
N GLU A 50 -6.82 1.09 -21.51
CA GLU A 50 -7.98 1.85 -22.00
C GLU A 50 -8.22 3.14 -21.20
N GLU A 51 -8.15 3.07 -19.85
CA GLU A 51 -8.49 4.21 -19.00
C GLU A 51 -7.34 5.20 -18.84
N LEU A 52 -6.10 4.71 -18.71
CA LEU A 52 -4.94 5.53 -18.39
C LEU A 52 -3.98 5.73 -19.57
N GLY A 53 -4.22 5.07 -20.71
CA GLY A 53 -3.28 5.07 -21.84
C GLY A 53 -1.94 4.41 -21.45
N PHE A 54 -1.98 3.37 -20.64
CA PHE A 54 -0.79 2.62 -20.23
C PHE A 54 -0.44 1.60 -21.32
N GLU A 55 0.68 1.83 -21.99
CA GLU A 55 1.17 0.93 -23.05
C GLU A 55 2.22 -0.02 -22.47
N ILE A 56 2.07 -1.30 -22.81
CA ILE A 56 3.05 -2.33 -22.49
C ILE A 56 3.95 -2.52 -23.70
N ASN A 57 5.23 -2.32 -23.49
CA ASN A 57 6.26 -2.61 -24.48
C ASN A 57 7.29 -3.56 -23.85
N GLY A 58 7.17 -4.85 -24.14
CA GLY A 58 8.07 -5.87 -23.63
C GLY A 58 7.55 -6.63 -22.42
N SER A 59 8.43 -6.96 -21.48
CA SER A 59 8.10 -7.71 -20.27
C SER A 59 7.38 -6.85 -19.21
N VAL A 60 6.59 -7.51 -18.37
CA VAL A 60 5.81 -6.86 -17.31
C VAL A 60 6.18 -7.46 -15.96
N ALA A 61 6.64 -6.62 -15.03
CA ALA A 61 6.78 -6.99 -13.64
C ALA A 61 5.50 -6.62 -12.87
N VAL A 62 4.92 -7.58 -12.16
CA VAL A 62 3.73 -7.41 -11.34
C VAL A 62 4.09 -7.68 -9.87
N GLU A 63 3.94 -6.67 -9.04
CA GLU A 63 4.16 -6.76 -7.60
C GLU A 63 2.80 -6.69 -6.89
N VAL A 64 2.47 -7.67 -6.06
CA VAL A 64 1.19 -7.74 -5.36
C VAL A 64 1.42 -7.62 -3.86
N TYR A 65 0.76 -6.66 -3.25
CA TYR A 65 0.80 -6.39 -1.81
C TYR A 65 -0.57 -6.64 -1.19
N SER A 66 -0.64 -7.55 -0.24
CA SER A 66 -1.87 -7.78 0.54
C SER A 66 -2.06 -6.67 1.55
N LEU A 67 -3.28 -6.12 1.59
CA LEU A 67 -3.70 -5.17 2.63
C LEU A 67 -4.72 -5.87 3.52
N PRO A 68 -4.38 -6.17 4.78
CA PRO A 68 -5.31 -6.80 5.72
C PRO A 68 -6.65 -6.06 5.76
N ALA A 69 -7.76 -6.78 5.65
CA ALA A 69 -9.14 -6.31 5.70
C ALA A 69 -9.63 -5.35 4.57
N GLN A 70 -8.76 -4.90 3.66
CA GLN A 70 -9.18 -3.93 2.61
C GLN A 70 -9.12 -4.49 1.19
N GLY A 71 -8.21 -5.41 0.92
CA GLY A 71 -7.96 -5.91 -0.43
C GLY A 71 -6.47 -6.01 -0.73
N MET A 72 -6.05 -5.54 -1.88
CA MET A 72 -4.65 -5.59 -2.29
C MET A 72 -4.28 -4.44 -3.23
N VAL A 73 -3.01 -4.15 -3.25
CA VAL A 73 -2.38 -3.24 -4.20
C VAL A 73 -1.57 -4.06 -5.18
N VAL A 74 -1.80 -3.85 -6.46
CA VAL A 74 -1.03 -4.42 -7.55
C VAL A 74 -0.26 -3.29 -8.23
N ILE A 75 1.05 -3.42 -8.28
CA ILE A 75 1.93 -2.51 -9.01
C ILE A 75 2.36 -3.21 -10.29
N VAL A 76 2.07 -2.59 -11.40
CA VAL A 76 2.46 -3.10 -12.73
C VAL A 76 3.54 -2.16 -13.29
N THR A 77 4.68 -2.74 -13.63
CA THR A 77 5.80 -2.02 -14.25
C THR A 77 6.06 -2.62 -15.63
N SER A 78 5.97 -1.81 -16.69
CA SER A 78 6.40 -2.22 -18.04
C SER A 78 7.90 -2.03 -18.14
N GLU A 79 8.62 -3.09 -18.44
CA GLU A 79 10.04 -3.07 -18.70
C GLU A 79 10.26 -3.04 -20.21
N SER A 80 10.64 -1.88 -20.74
CA SER A 80 11.08 -1.81 -22.12
C SER A 80 12.48 -2.40 -22.22
N GLU A 81 12.63 -3.54 -22.84
CA GLU A 81 13.94 -4.03 -23.25
C GLU A 81 14.53 -3.03 -24.26
N MET A 82 15.54 -2.28 -23.82
CA MET A 82 16.48 -1.67 -24.74
C MET A 82 17.43 -2.78 -25.22
N THR A 83 16.97 -3.64 -26.10
CA THR A 83 17.85 -4.52 -26.85
C THR A 83 17.85 -4.05 -28.29
N ASP A 84 18.99 -3.46 -28.68
CA ASP A 84 19.44 -3.49 -30.06
C ASP A 84 19.57 -4.98 -30.45
N GLU A 85 18.68 -5.46 -31.27
CA GLU A 85 18.87 -6.41 -32.36
C GLU A 85 17.56 -7.12 -32.68
N GLU A 86 17.28 -7.12 -33.95
CA GLU A 86 16.17 -7.69 -34.67
C GLU A 86 15.92 -9.17 -34.30
N ASP A 87 14.81 -9.46 -33.58
CA ASP A 87 14.19 -10.76 -33.61
C ASP A 87 12.71 -10.61 -34.00
N GLU A 88 12.47 -10.86 -35.26
CA GLU A 88 11.23 -10.71 -36.01
C GLU A 88 10.26 -11.90 -35.78
N PHE A 89 10.16 -12.43 -34.57
CA PHE A 89 9.16 -13.44 -34.17
C PHE A 89 8.84 -13.33 -32.67
N SER A 90 8.24 -12.22 -32.24
CA SER A 90 7.56 -12.26 -30.95
C SER A 90 6.05 -12.54 -31.19
N ASP A 91 5.66 -13.80 -31.05
CA ASP A 91 4.28 -14.11 -30.65
C ASP A 91 3.91 -13.19 -29.48
N ASP A 92 2.62 -12.77 -29.40
CA ASP A 92 2.02 -11.92 -28.36
C ASP A 92 2.15 -12.51 -26.93
N TYR A 93 3.35 -12.90 -26.52
CA TYR A 93 3.64 -13.49 -25.23
C TYR A 93 4.19 -12.42 -24.29
N ILE A 94 3.35 -11.90 -23.42
CA ILE A 94 3.76 -10.98 -22.35
C ILE A 94 4.42 -11.84 -21.29
N GLU A 95 5.74 -11.73 -21.13
CA GLU A 95 6.45 -12.34 -20.01
C GLU A 95 6.10 -11.57 -18.73
N MET A 96 5.37 -12.23 -17.83
CA MET A 96 4.89 -11.65 -16.59
C MET A 96 5.65 -12.26 -15.40
N GLN A 97 6.43 -11.45 -14.70
CA GLN A 97 7.00 -11.81 -13.41
C GLN A 97 6.12 -11.29 -12.28
N VAL A 98 5.52 -12.20 -11.52
CA VAL A 98 4.67 -11.85 -10.37
C VAL A 98 5.46 -12.05 -9.08
N THR A 99 5.68 -10.97 -8.36
CA THR A 99 6.26 -11.00 -7.00
C THR A 99 5.15 -10.77 -5.99
N LEU A 100 4.99 -11.70 -5.07
CA LEU A 100 3.95 -11.65 -4.04
C LEU A 100 4.61 -11.35 -2.70
N ASP A 101 4.14 -10.30 -2.04
CA ASP A 101 4.51 -9.98 -0.66
C ASP A 101 3.36 -10.37 0.27
N GLU A 102 3.55 -11.47 1.01
CA GLU A 102 2.59 -12.02 1.97
C GLU A 102 2.75 -11.41 3.37
N SER A 103 3.49 -10.31 3.50
CA SER A 103 3.65 -9.73 4.82
C SER A 103 2.29 -9.27 5.37
N ASP A 104 1.93 -9.78 6.53
CA ASP A 104 0.76 -9.31 7.29
C ASP A 104 1.04 -8.00 8.03
N ASP A 105 2.18 -7.39 7.75
CA ASP A 105 2.58 -6.10 8.29
C ASP A 105 1.67 -4.99 7.78
N ILE A 106 1.20 -4.16 8.69
CA ILE A 106 0.40 -3.01 8.34
C ILE A 106 1.32 -1.81 8.12
N PHE A 107 1.27 -1.24 6.91
CA PHE A 107 2.08 -0.10 6.54
C PHE A 107 1.22 1.00 5.91
N PHE A 108 1.06 2.12 6.62
CA PHE A 108 0.21 3.24 6.22
C PHE A 108 1.02 4.51 6.02
N GLU A 109 0.62 5.32 5.03
CA GLU A 109 1.17 6.64 4.78
C GLU A 109 0.20 7.75 5.20
N PHE A 110 0.76 8.87 5.68
CA PHE A 110 0.04 10.04 6.15
C PHE A 110 0.61 11.29 5.50
N GLN A 111 -0.26 12.21 5.12
CA GLN A 111 0.15 13.45 4.47
C GLN A 111 0.78 14.43 5.45
N THR A 112 0.24 14.50 6.67
CA THR A 112 0.71 15.44 7.68
C THR A 112 1.08 14.74 8.98
N PHE A 113 1.96 15.37 9.76
CA PHE A 113 2.30 14.85 11.08
C PHE A 113 1.14 14.99 12.08
N GLU A 114 0.25 15.95 11.85
CA GLU A 114 -0.95 16.14 12.66
C GLU A 114 -1.90 14.94 12.57
N ASP A 115 -2.07 14.36 11.36
CA ASP A 115 -2.87 13.14 11.17
C ASP A 115 -2.31 11.99 12.01
N VAL A 116 -0.98 11.84 12.04
CA VAL A 116 -0.30 10.82 12.86
C VAL A 116 -0.54 11.06 14.36
N ILE A 117 -0.52 12.31 14.83
CA ILE A 117 -0.77 12.66 16.24
C ILE A 117 -2.22 12.35 16.63
N GLN A 118 -3.17 12.71 15.78
CA GLN A 118 -4.61 12.46 16.04
C GLN A 118 -4.89 10.95 16.06
N LEU A 119 -4.37 10.23 15.08
CA LEU A 119 -4.42 8.77 15.04
C LEU A 119 -3.81 8.15 16.30
N ALA A 120 -2.60 8.59 16.70
CA ALA A 120 -1.94 8.05 17.88
C ALA A 120 -2.78 8.26 19.16
N THR A 121 -3.48 9.39 19.27
CA THR A 121 -4.38 9.66 20.39
C THR A 121 -5.57 8.66 20.39
N ARG A 122 -6.11 8.37 19.22
CA ARG A 122 -7.22 7.43 19.05
C ARG A 122 -6.79 5.99 19.36
N LEU A 123 -5.69 5.54 18.75
CA LEU A 123 -5.16 4.19 18.94
C LEU A 123 -4.72 3.91 20.37
N TYR A 124 -4.09 4.91 21.03
CA TYR A 124 -3.71 4.79 22.44
C TYR A 124 -4.92 4.54 23.34
N SER A 125 -6.04 5.22 23.08
CA SER A 125 -7.28 5.03 23.87
C SER A 125 -7.91 3.66 23.67
N LEU A 126 -7.57 2.96 22.57
CA LEU A 126 -8.01 1.60 22.26
C LEU A 126 -7.02 0.53 22.73
N GLY A 127 -5.96 0.93 23.43
CA GLY A 127 -4.96 0.00 23.98
C GLY A 127 -3.83 -0.36 23.01
N CYS A 128 -3.78 0.22 21.82
CA CYS A 128 -2.66 0.05 20.90
C CYS A 128 -1.54 1.05 21.27
N HIS A 129 -0.34 0.54 21.53
CA HIS A 129 0.81 1.33 21.95
C HIS A 129 2.03 1.21 21.03
N GLY A 130 2.06 0.18 20.19
CA GLY A 130 3.18 -0.23 19.36
C GLY A 130 3.41 0.63 18.12
N GLY A 131 4.08 0.03 17.15
CA GLY A 131 4.39 0.60 15.85
C GLY A 131 5.73 1.35 15.79
N SER A 132 6.17 1.58 14.56
CA SER A 132 7.36 2.37 14.22
C SER A 132 6.97 3.50 13.30
N LEU A 133 7.58 4.67 13.47
CA LEU A 133 7.29 5.87 12.67
C LEU A 133 8.50 6.25 11.82
N TYR A 134 8.22 6.51 10.55
CA TYR A 134 9.21 6.93 9.57
C TYR A 134 8.78 8.22 8.86
N SER A 135 9.73 8.88 8.22
CA SER A 135 9.46 9.95 7.25
C SER A 135 10.26 9.72 5.97
N TYR A 136 9.60 9.93 4.83
CA TYR A 136 10.20 9.83 3.50
C TYR A 136 9.46 10.76 2.53
N GLU A 137 10.20 11.51 1.71
CA GLU A 137 9.65 12.45 0.70
C GLU A 137 8.54 13.39 1.22
N GLY A 138 8.70 13.88 2.46
CA GLY A 138 7.76 14.82 3.07
C GLY A 138 6.47 14.20 3.61
N ARG A 139 6.35 12.87 3.56
CA ARG A 139 5.25 12.09 4.15
C ARG A 139 5.71 11.33 5.38
N PHE A 140 4.74 10.84 6.15
CA PHE A 140 4.95 10.04 7.35
C PHE A 140 4.39 8.65 7.14
N TYR A 141 5.05 7.66 7.75
CA TYR A 141 4.69 6.26 7.60
C TYR A 141 4.66 5.57 8.95
N LEU A 142 3.57 4.89 9.26
CA LEU A 142 3.48 4.00 10.42
C LEU A 142 3.51 2.56 9.98
N HIS A 143 4.38 1.80 10.62
CA HIS A 143 4.54 0.37 10.42
C HIS A 143 4.16 -0.37 11.70
N PHE A 144 3.30 -1.37 11.55
CA PHE A 144 2.91 -2.29 12.62
C PHE A 144 3.22 -3.71 12.16
N ALA A 145 4.16 -4.35 12.83
CA ALA A 145 4.50 -5.75 12.55
C ALA A 145 3.33 -6.68 12.94
N GLU A 146 3.28 -7.85 12.35
CA GLU A 146 2.25 -8.90 12.50
C GLU A 146 1.84 -9.20 13.96
N SER A 147 2.76 -9.00 14.93
CA SER A 147 2.49 -9.22 16.35
C SER A 147 1.47 -8.24 16.98
N VAL A 148 1.17 -7.15 16.32
CA VAL A 148 0.09 -6.23 16.71
C VAL A 148 -1.17 -6.73 16.02
N ILE A 149 -2.00 -7.51 16.70
CA ILE A 149 -3.22 -8.13 16.13
C ILE A 149 -4.12 -7.02 15.58
N PRO A 150 -4.19 -6.84 14.26
CA PRO A 150 -5.15 -5.92 13.68
C PRO A 150 -6.50 -6.61 13.66
N THR A 151 -7.47 -6.01 14.33
CA THR A 151 -8.87 -6.27 14.03
C THR A 151 -9.24 -5.46 12.79
N ASP A 152 -10.30 -5.85 12.09
CA ASP A 152 -10.83 -5.08 10.95
C ASP A 152 -11.07 -3.61 11.36
N ASP A 153 -11.51 -3.38 12.60
CA ASP A 153 -11.67 -2.05 13.19
C ASP A 153 -10.35 -1.24 13.25
N PHE A 154 -9.21 -1.92 13.48
CA PHE A 154 -7.90 -1.25 13.55
C PHE A 154 -7.50 -0.64 12.20
N VAL A 155 -7.63 -1.41 11.13
CA VAL A 155 -7.33 -0.94 9.76
C VAL A 155 -8.30 0.15 9.33
N ALA A 156 -9.59 0.02 9.69
CA ALA A 156 -10.59 1.05 9.41
C ALA A 156 -10.23 2.39 10.10
N ILE A 157 -9.76 2.34 11.35
CA ILE A 157 -9.32 3.54 12.07
C ILE A 157 -8.08 4.16 11.41
N LEU A 158 -7.10 3.37 10.98
CA LEU A 158 -5.95 3.88 10.24
C LEU A 158 -6.38 4.61 8.98
N ALA A 159 -7.36 4.06 8.25
CA ALA A 159 -7.88 4.60 7.00
C ALA A 159 -8.64 5.93 7.16
N GLU A 160 -9.10 6.27 8.37
CA GLU A 160 -9.70 7.58 8.67
C GLU A 160 -8.65 8.73 8.59
N TYR A 161 -7.38 8.44 8.87
CA TYR A 161 -6.31 9.44 8.98
C TYR A 161 -5.27 9.36 7.88
N GLY A 162 -5.13 8.22 7.22
CA GLY A 162 -4.13 7.96 6.21
C GLY A 162 -4.57 6.97 5.16
N SER A 163 -3.65 6.54 4.33
CA SER A 163 -3.89 5.55 3.27
C SER A 163 -2.88 4.41 3.40
N PRO A 164 -3.24 3.18 3.00
CA PRO A 164 -2.26 2.12 2.85
C PRO A 164 -1.10 2.59 1.97
N SER A 165 0.13 2.34 2.42
CA SER A 165 1.31 2.75 1.67
C SER A 165 1.47 1.91 0.42
N THR A 166 1.85 2.56 -0.68
CA THR A 166 2.24 1.90 -1.93
C THR A 166 3.73 1.62 -2.00
N LEU A 167 4.48 2.12 -1.00
CA LEU A 167 5.89 1.83 -0.83
C LEU A 167 6.05 0.64 0.10
N THR A 168 7.08 -0.16 -0.13
CA THR A 168 7.45 -1.21 0.81
C THR A 168 8.16 -0.60 2.03
N ILE A 169 8.05 -1.27 3.18
CA ILE A 169 8.79 -0.88 4.39
C ILE A 169 10.30 -0.82 4.12
N TYR A 170 10.83 -1.75 3.33
CA TYR A 170 12.25 -1.80 2.98
C TYR A 170 12.74 -0.54 2.28
N ARG A 171 11.95 -0.02 1.33
CA ARG A 171 12.29 1.23 0.63
C ARG A 171 12.32 2.42 1.59
N VAL A 172 11.35 2.50 2.49
CA VAL A 172 11.28 3.59 3.47
C VAL A 172 12.37 3.44 4.54
N GLU A 173 12.77 2.22 4.91
CA GLU A 173 13.91 1.99 5.81
C GLU A 173 15.26 2.35 5.17
N GLU A 174 15.43 2.08 3.88
CA GLU A 174 16.67 2.34 3.16
C GLU A 174 16.87 3.83 2.84
N TYR A 175 15.82 4.51 2.37
CA TYR A 175 15.93 5.89 1.86
C TYR A 175 15.27 6.94 2.75
N GLY A 176 14.43 6.53 3.69
CA GLY A 176 13.73 7.40 4.61
C GLY A 176 14.48 7.60 5.92
N LYS A 177 13.83 8.25 6.84
CA LYS A 177 14.31 8.48 8.20
C LYS A 177 13.39 7.81 9.22
N LYS A 178 13.93 6.90 10.01
CA LYS A 178 13.23 6.33 11.17
C LYS A 178 13.17 7.39 12.28
N LEU A 179 11.97 7.86 12.59
CA LEU A 179 11.71 8.87 13.62
C LEU A 179 11.54 8.23 14.99
N ILE A 180 10.76 7.16 15.07
CA ILE A 180 10.52 6.39 16.30
C ILE A 180 10.61 4.91 15.95
N ALA A 181 11.52 4.21 16.61
CA ALA A 181 11.79 2.80 16.30
C ALA A 181 10.76 1.83 16.88
N ASN A 182 10.24 2.13 18.07
CA ASN A 182 9.31 1.26 18.79
C ASN A 182 8.32 2.09 19.59
N GLU A 183 7.13 1.52 19.85
CA GLU A 183 6.08 2.16 20.65
C GLU A 183 5.72 3.58 20.14
N ALA A 184 5.66 3.74 18.82
CA ALA A 184 5.43 5.05 18.21
C ALA A 184 4.13 5.68 18.73
N ILE A 185 3.06 4.91 18.85
CA ILE A 185 1.76 5.38 19.35
C ILE A 185 1.86 5.88 20.80
N ALA A 186 2.51 5.09 21.67
CA ALA A 186 2.66 5.48 23.08
C ALA A 186 3.52 6.74 23.24
N GLN A 187 4.61 6.83 22.47
CA GLN A 187 5.50 7.99 22.52
C GLN A 187 4.80 9.25 21.99
N LEU A 188 4.15 9.19 20.84
CA LEU A 188 3.39 10.31 20.27
C LEU A 188 2.32 10.80 21.26
N TYR A 189 1.52 9.88 21.80
CA TYR A 189 0.49 10.23 22.78
C TYR A 189 1.09 10.94 24.00
N LYS A 190 2.19 10.42 24.56
CA LYS A 190 2.84 11.00 25.73
C LYS A 190 3.31 12.44 25.49
N TYR A 191 3.89 12.71 24.32
CA TYR A 191 4.45 14.03 24.01
C TYR A 191 3.38 15.03 23.59
N PHE A 192 2.36 14.60 22.84
CA PHE A 192 1.37 15.49 22.23
C PHE A 192 0.04 15.58 22.97
N LYS A 193 -0.24 14.72 23.94
CA LYS A 193 -1.46 14.77 24.77
C LYS A 193 -1.72 16.17 25.37
N LYS A 194 -0.69 16.90 25.74
CA LYS A 194 -0.81 18.24 26.34
C LYS A 194 -1.29 19.30 25.34
N ILE A 195 -1.07 19.12 24.06
CA ILE A 195 -1.40 20.11 23.03
C ILE A 195 -2.89 20.07 22.72
N THR A 196 -3.49 18.91 22.67
CA THR A 196 -4.91 18.73 22.41
C THR A 196 -5.79 19.36 23.49
N PHE A 197 -5.39 19.33 24.76
CA PHE A 197 -6.13 19.97 25.85
C PHE A 197 -6.02 21.50 25.86
N ALA A 198 -4.96 22.08 25.29
CA ALA A 198 -4.79 23.53 25.25
C ALA A 198 -5.68 24.21 24.18
N HIS A 199 -6.00 23.52 23.09
CA HIS A 199 -6.86 24.05 22.03
C HIS A 199 -8.33 24.05 22.43
N THR A 200 -8.79 23.05 23.17
CA THR A 200 -10.19 22.96 23.62
C THR A 200 -10.54 23.99 24.70
N ARG A 201 -9.56 24.46 25.46
CA ARG A 201 -9.77 25.52 26.49
C ARG A 201 -9.86 26.95 25.94
N ARG A 202 -9.48 27.20 24.68
CA ARG A 202 -9.55 28.54 24.06
C ARG A 202 -10.87 28.84 23.34
N LEU A 203 -11.76 27.89 23.28
CA LEU A 203 -13.08 28.05 22.62
C LEU A 203 -14.25 28.30 23.62
N PHE A 204 -13.94 28.43 24.92
CA PHE A 204 -14.96 28.70 25.94
C PHE A 204 -14.57 29.89 26.85
N PHE A 205 -14.16 31.01 26.25
CA PHE A 205 -14.19 32.31 26.91
C PHE A 205 -14.55 33.40 25.89
#